data_ca49860cab92ef1c6d5ccccad2789f4e
#
_entry.id   ca49860cab92ef1c6d5ccccad2789f4e
#
_cell.length_a   1.000
_cell.length_b   1.000
_cell.length_c   1.000
_cell.angle_alpha   90.00
_cell.angle_beta   90.00
_cell.angle_gamma   90.00
#
_symmetry.space_group_name_H-M   'P 1'
#
loop_
_entity.id
_entity.type
_entity.pdbx_description
1 polymer ?
#
loop_
_entity_poly.entity_id
_entity_poly.type
_entity_poly.pdbx_seq_one_letter_code
_entity_poly.pdbx_strand_id
1 'polypeptide(L)'
;LRLKPRARRVIVLGLDGLDPKIAKELMDREELPNFKALSEEGCFKPLRTTIPSLSPVAWSTFSTGSNPGKHAIFDFIVPDRKTYLPVLSSSHIGNTSRSIKIGKYNIPLGKPEIRLLRKSTPFWKILGKNFIFSQVLRVPITFPAEKFYGTCLAAMCAPDLKGTQGSFTYFTSAPDEEARHIGGVEVKLSPKGDHAWEGKIPGPENPLVEGAPEMEIPFTLQNGSGSWKLVLPDQEVPLREGKYSDWIELTFKAGMGIKAGGIGRFRLLRTDPHVELYLTPVNIDPRKPVMPVSEPKYFSSYLSKMQGPYATLGLAEDTWGLNERVLEEGAFLEQTWDIHEEREKMFMRALDTTRRGCVVCVFDVTDRIQHMFMCYRDPSHPANRDKDTEVYKDTITDL
;
A
#
# COMPACT_ATOMS: atom_id res chain seq x y z
N LEU A 1 28.30 -29.47 -15.27
CA LEU A 1 27.31 -29.43 -16.38
C LEU A 1 26.33 -28.31 -16.11
N ARG A 2 26.44 -27.18 -16.86
CA ARG A 2 25.38 -26.14 -16.85
C ARG A 2 24.20 -26.73 -17.63
N LEU A 3 23.15 -27.09 -16.91
CA LEU A 3 21.86 -27.45 -17.51
C LEU A 3 21.38 -26.26 -18.30
N LYS A 4 21.13 -26.41 -19.59
CA LYS A 4 20.47 -25.35 -20.39
C LYS A 4 19.03 -25.20 -19.86
N PRO A 5 18.60 -23.97 -19.50
CA PRO A 5 17.23 -23.77 -19.04
C PRO A 5 16.25 -24.17 -20.14
N ARG A 6 15.20 -24.90 -19.77
CA ARG A 6 14.14 -25.32 -20.70
C ARG A 6 13.29 -24.13 -21.16
N ALA A 7 13.11 -23.12 -20.31
CA ALA A 7 12.40 -21.90 -20.63
C ALA A 7 13.36 -20.71 -20.68
N ARG A 8 13.17 -19.82 -21.65
CA ARG A 8 13.94 -18.59 -21.80
C ARG A 8 13.51 -17.54 -20.78
N ARG A 9 12.21 -17.47 -20.50
CA ARG A 9 11.57 -16.57 -19.55
C ARG A 9 10.44 -17.31 -18.83
N VAL A 10 10.32 -17.08 -17.52
CA VAL A 10 9.21 -17.53 -16.70
C VAL A 10 8.49 -16.30 -16.17
N ILE A 11 7.18 -16.27 -16.32
CA ILE A 11 6.31 -15.22 -15.80
C ILE A 11 5.44 -15.86 -14.73
N VAL A 12 5.40 -15.24 -13.56
CA VAL A 12 4.52 -15.62 -12.47
C VAL A 12 3.61 -14.43 -12.17
N LEU A 13 2.36 -14.55 -12.55
CA LEU A 13 1.31 -13.61 -12.20
C LEU A 13 0.58 -14.17 -10.98
N GLY A 14 0.70 -13.47 -9.84
CA GLY A 14 0.01 -13.81 -8.62
C GLY A 14 -1.23 -12.93 -8.45
N LEU A 15 -2.34 -13.56 -8.10
CA LEU A 15 -3.61 -12.90 -7.77
C LEU A 15 -3.93 -13.28 -6.33
N ASP A 16 -3.82 -12.31 -5.41
CA ASP A 16 -4.03 -12.59 -3.99
C ASP A 16 -5.52 -12.84 -3.70
N GLY A 17 -5.81 -13.85 -2.90
CA GLY A 17 -7.19 -14.19 -2.52
C GLY A 17 -8.07 -14.73 -3.64
N LEU A 18 -7.59 -14.96 -4.86
CA LEU A 18 -8.42 -15.44 -5.98
C LEU A 18 -9.11 -16.78 -5.64
N ASP A 19 -10.43 -16.76 -5.55
CA ASP A 19 -11.23 -17.96 -5.31
C ASP A 19 -11.35 -18.81 -6.59
N PRO A 20 -10.84 -20.07 -6.59
CA PRO A 20 -10.90 -20.92 -7.77
C PRO A 20 -12.32 -21.33 -8.16
N LYS A 21 -13.30 -21.28 -7.24
CA LYS A 21 -14.70 -21.60 -7.54
C LYS A 21 -15.34 -20.45 -8.30
N ILE A 22 -15.13 -19.21 -7.84
CA ILE A 22 -15.60 -18.00 -8.53
C ILE A 22 -14.96 -17.90 -9.91
N ALA A 23 -13.62 -18.05 -10.00
CA ALA A 23 -12.92 -18.03 -11.28
C ALA A 23 -13.47 -19.09 -12.26
N LYS A 24 -13.75 -20.31 -11.77
CA LYS A 24 -14.33 -21.36 -12.60
C LYS A 24 -15.75 -21.02 -13.04
N GLU A 25 -16.60 -20.54 -12.12
CA GLU A 25 -17.97 -20.11 -12.42
C GLU A 25 -17.99 -19.06 -13.54
N LEU A 26 -17.14 -18.03 -13.42
CA LEU A 26 -17.05 -16.95 -14.41
C LEU A 26 -16.47 -17.42 -15.76
N MET A 27 -15.51 -18.36 -15.76
CA MET A 27 -15.03 -19.00 -16.99
C MET A 27 -16.13 -19.82 -17.67
N ASP A 28 -16.95 -20.56 -16.91
CA ASP A 28 -18.05 -21.37 -17.42
C ASP A 28 -19.18 -20.50 -18.01
N ARG A 29 -19.34 -19.26 -17.51
CA ARG A 29 -20.26 -18.24 -18.03
C ARG A 29 -19.69 -17.41 -19.17
N GLU A 30 -18.46 -17.68 -19.61
CA GLU A 30 -17.75 -16.91 -20.64
C GLU A 30 -17.44 -15.45 -20.27
N GLU A 31 -17.52 -15.10 -18.97
CA GLU A 31 -17.19 -13.78 -18.43
C GLU A 31 -15.67 -13.59 -18.23
N LEU A 32 -14.88 -14.67 -18.17
CA LEU A 32 -13.40 -14.66 -18.12
C LEU A 32 -12.78 -15.38 -19.33
N PRO A 33 -12.91 -14.83 -20.55
CA PRO A 33 -12.48 -15.52 -21.77
C PRO A 33 -10.95 -15.78 -21.82
N ASN A 34 -10.15 -14.87 -21.28
CA ASN A 34 -8.68 -15.02 -21.26
C ASN A 34 -8.21 -16.12 -20.29
N PHE A 35 -8.85 -16.22 -19.11
CA PHE A 35 -8.60 -17.34 -18.18
C PHE A 35 -9.03 -18.68 -18.78
N LYS A 36 -10.16 -18.71 -19.47
CA LYS A 36 -10.65 -19.91 -20.18
C LYS A 36 -9.65 -20.35 -21.24
N ALA A 37 -9.18 -19.43 -22.09
CA ALA A 37 -8.18 -19.73 -23.11
C ALA A 37 -6.87 -20.29 -22.48
N LEU A 38 -6.36 -19.65 -21.43
CA LEU A 38 -5.17 -20.13 -20.70
C LEU A 38 -5.39 -21.53 -20.09
N SER A 39 -6.60 -21.82 -19.60
CA SER A 39 -6.94 -23.14 -19.06
C SER A 39 -6.97 -24.24 -20.12
N GLU A 40 -7.36 -23.90 -21.33
CA GLU A 40 -7.41 -24.81 -22.49
C GLU A 40 -6.01 -25.05 -23.10
N GLU A 41 -5.18 -24.01 -23.17
CA GLU A 41 -3.79 -24.16 -23.62
C GLU A 41 -2.88 -24.85 -22.59
N GLY A 42 -3.21 -24.74 -21.32
CA GLY A 42 -2.44 -25.25 -20.19
C GLY A 42 -3.24 -26.17 -19.28
N CYS A 43 -3.39 -25.76 -18.02
CA CYS A 43 -4.24 -26.45 -17.07
C CYS A 43 -4.73 -25.49 -15.98
N PHE A 44 -5.97 -25.67 -15.55
CA PHE A 44 -6.52 -25.03 -14.37
C PHE A 44 -6.68 -26.07 -13.25
N LYS A 45 -6.04 -25.82 -12.10
CA LYS A 45 -6.11 -26.73 -10.95
C LYS A 45 -6.20 -25.95 -9.65
N PRO A 46 -7.08 -26.33 -8.72
CA PRO A 46 -7.10 -25.77 -7.38
C PRO A 46 -5.74 -26.00 -6.69
N LEU A 47 -5.21 -24.95 -6.08
CA LEU A 47 -4.01 -25.01 -5.29
C LEU A 47 -4.37 -24.98 -3.80
N ARG A 48 -3.92 -26.01 -3.06
CA ARG A 48 -4.11 -26.03 -1.60
C ARG A 48 -3.27 -24.94 -0.95
N THR A 49 -3.90 -24.07 -0.19
CA THR A 49 -3.22 -23.01 0.56
C THR A 49 -2.54 -23.54 1.84
N THR A 50 -1.88 -22.66 2.56
CA THR A 50 -1.20 -22.93 3.83
C THR A 50 -2.20 -23.04 5.00
N ILE A 51 -1.71 -23.51 6.14
CA ILE A 51 -2.42 -23.47 7.41
C ILE A 51 -1.54 -22.69 8.40
N PRO A 52 -1.99 -21.51 8.86
CA PRO A 52 -3.24 -20.81 8.50
C PRO A 52 -3.25 -20.29 7.04
N SER A 53 -4.47 -20.09 6.51
CA SER A 53 -4.73 -19.61 5.15
C SER A 53 -4.74 -18.07 5.11
N LEU A 54 -3.60 -17.46 5.40
CA LEU A 54 -3.41 -16.02 5.44
C LEU A 54 -2.38 -15.59 4.39
N SER A 55 -2.62 -14.46 3.72
CA SER A 55 -1.73 -13.95 2.67
C SER A 55 -0.25 -13.89 3.07
N PRO A 56 0.15 -13.36 4.26
CA PRO A 56 1.57 -13.34 4.63
C PRO A 56 2.19 -14.73 4.72
N VAL A 57 1.42 -15.73 5.15
CA VAL A 57 1.86 -17.12 5.30
C VAL A 57 1.96 -17.81 3.94
N ALA A 58 0.92 -17.68 3.12
CA ALA A 58 0.85 -18.27 1.79
C ALA A 58 1.96 -17.72 0.87
N TRP A 59 2.13 -16.40 0.82
CA TRP A 59 3.17 -15.76 0.00
C TRP A 59 4.58 -15.98 0.51
N SER A 60 4.76 -16.17 1.83
CA SER A 60 6.06 -16.61 2.37
C SER A 60 6.38 -18.03 1.96
N THR A 61 5.40 -18.93 1.96
CA THR A 61 5.52 -20.31 1.46
C THR A 61 5.81 -20.33 -0.04
N PHE A 62 5.06 -19.56 -0.84
CA PHE A 62 5.32 -19.37 -2.28
C PHE A 62 6.75 -18.93 -2.54
N SER A 63 7.18 -17.88 -1.84
CA SER A 63 8.51 -17.28 -2.04
C SER A 63 9.65 -18.25 -1.72
N THR A 64 9.49 -19.07 -0.70
CA THR A 64 10.60 -19.88 -0.13
C THR A 64 10.51 -21.37 -0.42
N GLY A 65 9.37 -21.85 -0.91
CA GLY A 65 9.11 -23.30 -1.04
C GLY A 65 9.15 -24.03 0.31
N SER A 66 8.91 -23.33 1.41
CA SER A 66 9.01 -23.84 2.78
C SER A 66 7.68 -23.63 3.51
N ASN A 67 7.38 -24.49 4.45
CA ASN A 67 6.19 -24.35 5.32
C ASN A 67 6.42 -23.26 6.42
N PRO A 68 5.35 -22.84 7.12
CA PRO A 68 5.43 -21.83 8.18
C PRO A 68 6.46 -22.13 9.28
N GLY A 69 6.62 -23.39 9.66
CA GLY A 69 7.62 -23.79 10.65
C GLY A 69 9.07 -23.50 10.25
N LYS A 70 9.36 -23.37 8.94
CA LYS A 70 10.69 -23.03 8.42
C LYS A 70 10.84 -21.53 8.12
N HIS A 71 9.84 -20.89 7.47
CA HIS A 71 9.95 -19.47 7.15
C HIS A 71 9.53 -18.54 8.31
N ALA A 72 8.94 -19.08 9.38
CA ALA A 72 8.58 -18.41 10.63
C ALA A 72 7.55 -17.27 10.51
N ILE A 73 6.75 -17.25 9.47
CA ILE A 73 5.60 -16.35 9.32
C ILE A 73 4.34 -17.19 9.53
N PHE A 74 3.54 -16.85 10.55
CA PHE A 74 2.30 -17.54 10.90
C PHE A 74 1.07 -16.65 10.85
N ASP A 75 1.28 -15.32 10.88
CA ASP A 75 0.25 -14.30 10.87
C ASP A 75 0.84 -12.96 10.44
N PHE A 76 0.03 -11.90 10.31
CA PHE A 76 0.48 -10.52 10.17
C PHE A 76 1.20 -10.03 11.41
N ILE A 77 0.73 -10.42 12.58
CA ILE A 77 1.25 -10.00 13.89
C ILE A 77 1.66 -11.20 14.73
N VAL A 78 2.58 -10.97 15.64
CA VAL A 78 3.00 -11.94 16.68
C VAL A 78 3.14 -11.20 18.00
N PRO A 79 2.96 -11.86 19.16
CA PRO A 79 3.23 -11.24 20.43
C PRO A 79 4.75 -11.05 20.61
N ASP A 80 5.18 -9.86 20.97
CA ASP A 80 6.54 -9.64 21.46
C ASP A 80 6.71 -10.36 22.80
N ARG A 81 7.73 -11.22 22.90
CA ARG A 81 7.93 -12.07 24.08
C ARG A 81 8.32 -11.30 25.37
N LYS A 82 8.72 -10.02 25.24
CA LYS A 82 9.12 -9.20 26.37
C LYS A 82 7.97 -8.34 26.88
N THR A 83 7.23 -7.75 25.96
CA THR A 83 6.15 -6.80 26.26
C THR A 83 4.76 -7.41 26.20
N TYR A 84 4.61 -8.58 25.56
CA TYR A 84 3.35 -9.24 25.21
C TYR A 84 2.43 -8.41 24.31
N LEU A 85 2.94 -7.31 23.76
CA LEU A 85 2.21 -6.49 22.80
C LEU A 85 2.33 -7.07 21.37
N PRO A 86 1.32 -6.85 20.51
CA PRO A 86 1.38 -7.28 19.13
C PRO A 86 2.44 -6.47 18.36
N VAL A 87 3.27 -7.19 17.58
CA VAL A 87 4.24 -6.60 16.65
C VAL A 87 4.13 -7.28 15.30
N LEU A 88 4.59 -6.61 14.24
CA LEU A 88 4.61 -7.21 12.91
C LEU A 88 5.46 -8.48 12.89
N SER A 89 4.94 -9.55 12.29
CA SER A 89 5.65 -10.81 12.12
C SER A 89 6.72 -10.77 11.02
N SER A 90 6.54 -9.86 10.07
CA SER A 90 7.29 -9.81 8.79
C SER A 90 8.56 -8.98 8.85
N SER A 91 8.53 -7.87 9.57
CA SER A 91 9.64 -6.92 9.63
C SER A 91 9.79 -6.30 11.02
N HIS A 92 11.01 -5.90 11.31
CA HIS A 92 11.35 -5.14 12.50
C HIS A 92 11.99 -3.83 12.08
N ILE A 93 11.45 -2.72 12.58
CA ILE A 93 12.00 -1.39 12.42
C ILE A 93 12.46 -0.93 13.81
N GLY A 94 13.76 -0.90 14.01
CA GLY A 94 14.38 -0.47 15.27
C GLY A 94 14.85 0.97 15.21
N ASN A 95 15.02 1.59 16.37
CA ASN A 95 15.64 2.91 16.49
C ASN A 95 17.16 2.81 16.28
N THR A 96 17.80 3.94 15.97
CA THR A 96 19.26 4.01 15.94
C THR A 96 19.84 3.74 17.33
N SER A 97 20.83 2.86 17.40
CA SER A 97 21.41 2.41 18.67
C SER A 97 22.24 3.48 19.42
N ARG A 98 22.63 4.56 18.73
CA ARG A 98 23.45 5.64 19.28
C ARG A 98 22.99 6.99 18.77
N SER A 99 22.98 7.99 19.67
CA SER A 99 22.71 9.38 19.32
C SER A 99 23.58 10.32 20.14
N ILE A 100 23.83 11.52 19.62
CA ILE A 100 24.47 12.62 20.36
C ILE A 100 23.41 13.66 20.63
N LYS A 101 23.29 14.05 21.90
CA LYS A 101 22.40 15.14 22.33
C LYS A 101 23.13 16.47 22.26
N ILE A 102 22.58 17.42 21.48
CA ILE A 102 23.08 18.80 21.37
C ILE A 102 21.91 19.77 21.62
N GLY A 103 21.80 20.31 22.81
CA GLY A 103 20.65 21.12 23.22
C GLY A 103 19.37 20.29 23.17
N LYS A 104 18.36 20.75 22.44
CA LYS A 104 17.08 20.02 22.22
C LYS A 104 17.15 18.95 21.13
N TYR A 105 18.25 18.85 20.41
CA TYR A 105 18.41 17.92 19.30
C TYR A 105 19.08 16.62 19.74
N ASN A 106 18.53 15.52 19.26
CA ASN A 106 19.07 14.18 19.44
C ASN A 106 19.50 13.65 18.06
N ILE A 107 20.80 13.84 17.75
CA ILE A 107 21.32 13.50 16.42
C ILE A 107 21.66 12.01 16.37
N PRO A 108 20.93 11.20 15.56
CA PRO A 108 21.21 9.78 15.46
C PRO A 108 22.55 9.52 14.77
N LEU A 109 23.39 8.68 15.39
CA LEU A 109 24.64 8.21 14.82
C LEU A 109 24.42 6.87 14.12
N GLY A 110 23.98 6.91 12.88
CA GLY A 110 23.73 5.72 12.08
C GLY A 110 22.33 5.68 11.47
N LYS A 111 22.01 4.56 10.87
CA LYS A 111 20.69 4.30 10.29
C LYS A 111 19.86 3.41 11.23
N PRO A 112 18.55 3.54 11.26
CA PRO A 112 17.69 2.60 11.96
C PRO A 112 17.90 1.19 11.39
N GLU A 113 17.86 0.20 12.27
CA GLU A 113 17.94 -1.19 11.87
C GLU A 113 16.58 -1.64 11.33
N ILE A 114 16.51 -1.94 10.03
CA ILE A 114 15.30 -2.49 9.42
C ILE A 114 15.62 -3.89 8.96
N ARG A 115 14.90 -4.90 9.47
CA ARG A 115 15.13 -6.32 9.20
C ARG A 115 13.86 -7.01 8.71
N LEU A 116 14.00 -7.82 7.66
CA LEU A 116 12.99 -8.80 7.27
C LEU A 116 13.10 -10.00 8.23
N LEU A 117 11.98 -10.38 8.85
CA LEU A 117 11.93 -11.46 9.84
C LEU A 117 11.62 -12.82 9.19
N ARG A 118 11.06 -12.85 7.98
CA ARG A 118 10.86 -14.07 7.23
C ARG A 118 12.19 -14.82 7.07
N LYS A 119 12.22 -16.04 7.55
CA LYS A 119 13.36 -16.96 7.40
C LYS A 119 13.28 -17.69 6.06
N SER A 120 14.27 -18.54 5.78
CA SER A 120 14.45 -19.25 4.52
C SER A 120 14.80 -18.35 3.33
N THR A 121 15.32 -18.93 2.28
CA THR A 121 15.80 -18.21 1.10
C THR A 121 14.74 -18.22 0.02
N PRO A 122 14.31 -17.07 -0.48
CA PRO A 122 13.34 -17.01 -1.57
C PRO A 122 13.96 -17.52 -2.88
N PHE A 123 13.11 -18.07 -3.76
CA PHE A 123 13.55 -18.71 -5.00
C PHE A 123 14.29 -17.77 -5.95
N TRP A 124 13.94 -16.49 -5.99
CA TRP A 124 14.65 -15.51 -6.83
C TRP A 124 16.10 -15.25 -6.37
N LYS A 125 16.41 -15.42 -5.07
CA LYS A 125 17.80 -15.41 -4.59
C LYS A 125 18.55 -16.66 -5.06
N ILE A 126 17.88 -17.81 -5.09
CA ILE A 126 18.45 -19.06 -5.61
C ILE A 126 18.69 -18.92 -7.12
N LEU A 127 17.73 -18.38 -7.87
CA LEU A 127 17.90 -18.05 -9.28
C LEU A 127 19.10 -17.11 -9.51
N GLY A 128 19.20 -16.06 -8.69
CA GLY A 128 20.28 -15.08 -8.77
C GLY A 128 21.67 -15.67 -8.53
N LYS A 129 21.81 -16.64 -7.59
CA LYS A 129 23.04 -17.40 -7.40
C LYS A 129 23.45 -18.20 -8.63
N ASN A 130 22.50 -18.52 -9.49
CA ASN A 130 22.71 -19.21 -10.76
C ASN A 130 22.72 -18.27 -11.97
N PHE A 131 22.90 -16.95 -11.74
CA PHE A 131 22.94 -15.91 -12.78
C PHE A 131 21.66 -15.80 -13.62
N ILE A 132 20.51 -16.15 -13.02
CA ILE A 132 19.19 -15.94 -13.62
C ILE A 132 18.61 -14.67 -13.03
N PHE A 133 18.47 -13.64 -13.87
CA PHE A 133 17.91 -12.35 -13.48
C PHE A 133 16.42 -12.48 -13.13
N SER A 134 15.98 -11.81 -12.09
CA SER A 134 14.57 -11.81 -11.70
C SER A 134 14.08 -10.39 -11.40
N GLN A 135 12.89 -10.03 -11.90
CA GLN A 135 12.14 -8.86 -11.45
C GLN A 135 11.01 -9.33 -10.53
N VAL A 136 11.00 -8.81 -9.30
CA VAL A 136 10.04 -9.17 -8.26
C VAL A 136 9.24 -7.93 -7.89
N LEU A 137 7.97 -7.92 -8.28
CA LEU A 137 7.08 -6.76 -8.13
C LEU A 137 5.95 -7.10 -7.17
N ARG A 138 5.87 -6.34 -6.09
CA ARG A 138 4.74 -6.37 -5.16
C ARG A 138 4.42 -7.75 -4.55
N VAL A 139 5.40 -8.65 -4.47
CA VAL A 139 5.22 -9.92 -3.76
C VAL A 139 5.13 -9.64 -2.25
N PRO A 140 4.11 -10.14 -1.55
CA PRO A 140 3.95 -9.94 -0.11
C PRO A 140 5.14 -10.42 0.71
N ILE A 141 5.36 -9.78 1.86
CA ILE A 141 6.45 -10.11 2.81
C ILE A 141 7.84 -9.99 2.17
N THR A 142 8.04 -8.89 1.43
CA THR A 142 9.34 -8.55 0.83
C THR A 142 9.92 -7.23 1.34
N PHE A 143 9.31 -6.61 2.37
CA PHE A 143 9.86 -5.43 3.03
C PHE A 143 10.66 -5.83 4.31
N PRO A 144 11.88 -5.27 4.49
CA PRO A 144 12.67 -4.48 3.54
C PRO A 144 13.13 -5.30 2.34
N ALA A 145 13.26 -4.63 1.17
CA ALA A 145 13.68 -5.29 -0.05
C ALA A 145 15.11 -5.85 0.08
N GLU A 146 15.29 -7.13 -0.23
CA GLU A 146 16.56 -7.85 -0.07
C GLU A 146 17.39 -7.85 -1.35
N LYS A 147 18.71 -7.77 -1.22
CA LYS A 147 19.64 -7.83 -2.35
C LYS A 147 19.72 -9.21 -3.00
N PHE A 148 19.64 -9.25 -4.33
CA PHE A 148 19.88 -10.42 -5.18
C PHE A 148 20.22 -9.98 -6.61
N TYR A 149 20.46 -10.94 -7.52
CA TYR A 149 20.68 -10.63 -8.94
C TYR A 149 19.33 -10.37 -9.64
N GLY A 150 18.86 -9.16 -9.53
CA GLY A 150 17.54 -8.74 -10.03
C GLY A 150 17.09 -7.42 -9.45
N THR A 151 15.80 -7.14 -9.56
CA THR A 151 15.14 -5.98 -8.97
C THR A 151 13.94 -6.41 -8.13
N CYS A 152 13.68 -5.70 -7.04
CA CYS A 152 12.53 -5.91 -6.17
C CYS A 152 11.85 -4.59 -5.84
N LEU A 153 10.53 -4.54 -5.95
CA LEU A 153 9.67 -3.54 -5.31
C LEU A 153 8.88 -4.25 -4.22
N ALA A 154 9.08 -3.84 -2.98
CA ALA A 154 8.41 -4.43 -1.82
C ALA A 154 6.89 -4.20 -1.82
N ALA A 155 6.18 -5.04 -1.09
CA ALA A 155 4.73 -4.98 -0.92
C ALA A 155 4.34 -5.15 0.54
N MET A 156 3.24 -5.86 0.75
CA MET A 156 2.60 -6.13 2.05
C MET A 156 3.59 -6.08 3.22
N CYS A 157 3.26 -5.28 4.22
CA CYS A 157 4.09 -4.87 5.35
C CYS A 157 5.15 -3.80 5.06
N ALA A 158 5.23 -3.24 3.83
CA ALA A 158 5.88 -1.95 3.65
C ALA A 158 5.02 -0.86 4.31
N PRO A 159 5.57 -0.08 5.25
CA PRO A 159 4.80 0.91 5.99
C PRO A 159 4.51 2.16 5.16
N ASP A 160 3.61 2.99 5.66
CA ASP A 160 3.47 4.38 5.26
C ASP A 160 4.64 5.25 5.80
N LEU A 161 4.62 6.55 5.52
CA LEU A 161 5.67 7.46 5.98
C LEU A 161 5.71 7.60 7.52
N LYS A 162 4.58 7.42 8.18
CA LYS A 162 4.47 7.46 9.65
C LYS A 162 4.98 6.17 10.32
N GLY A 163 5.28 5.14 9.53
CA GLY A 163 5.68 3.82 10.03
C GLY A 163 4.49 2.92 10.38
N THR A 164 3.27 3.32 10.05
CA THR A 164 2.05 2.51 10.26
C THR A 164 1.76 1.61 9.05
N GLN A 165 0.74 0.77 9.16
CA GLN A 165 0.30 -0.08 8.04
C GLN A 165 -0.83 0.56 7.23
N GLY A 166 -0.91 1.88 7.25
CA GLY A 166 -1.88 2.71 6.56
C GLY A 166 -2.84 3.37 7.54
N SER A 167 -2.64 4.67 7.79
CA SER A 167 -3.54 5.50 8.58
C SER A 167 -3.93 6.72 7.77
N PHE A 168 -5.20 6.81 7.40
CA PHE A 168 -5.73 7.98 6.70
C PHE A 168 -5.81 9.21 7.63
N THR A 169 -5.99 10.39 7.04
CA THR A 169 -6.33 11.59 7.81
C THR A 169 -7.67 12.15 7.32
N TYR A 170 -8.57 12.38 8.25
CA TYR A 170 -9.87 12.98 8.02
C TYR A 170 -9.91 14.37 8.65
N PHE A 171 -10.16 15.38 7.84
CA PHE A 171 -10.26 16.77 8.28
C PHE A 171 -11.71 17.21 8.24
N THR A 172 -12.18 17.85 9.30
CA THR A 172 -13.58 18.30 9.38
C THR A 172 -13.73 19.65 10.08
N SER A 173 -14.65 20.47 9.58
CA SER A 173 -15.10 21.70 10.24
C SER A 173 -16.30 21.48 11.16
N ALA A 174 -16.79 20.24 11.29
CA ALA A 174 -17.89 19.94 12.21
C ALA A 174 -17.50 20.21 13.67
N PRO A 175 -18.46 20.51 14.55
CA PRO A 175 -18.21 20.65 15.98
C PRO A 175 -17.55 19.42 16.58
N ASP A 176 -16.89 19.60 17.73
CA ASP A 176 -16.25 18.50 18.43
C ASP A 176 -17.29 17.46 18.87
N GLU A 177 -17.17 16.28 18.31
CA GLU A 177 -17.79 15.06 18.77
C GLU A 177 -16.66 14.12 19.22
N GLU A 178 -16.97 13.06 19.95
CA GLU A 178 -15.96 12.03 20.31
C GLU A 178 -15.30 11.47 19.05
N ALA A 179 -13.98 11.26 19.09
CA ALA A 179 -13.21 10.71 17.98
C ALA A 179 -13.83 9.39 17.51
N ARG A 180 -14.28 9.33 16.27
CA ARG A 180 -15.06 8.20 15.74
C ARG A 180 -14.22 7.20 14.94
N HIS A 181 -13.01 7.61 14.52
CA HIS A 181 -12.23 6.87 13.54
C HIS A 181 -11.03 6.17 14.16
N ILE A 182 -11.11 4.85 14.29
CA ILE A 182 -10.05 4.02 14.89
C ILE A 182 -8.89 3.79 13.89
N GLY A 183 -9.20 3.68 12.61
CA GLY A 183 -8.22 3.42 11.54
C GLY A 183 -7.53 4.65 10.98
N GLY A 184 -7.92 5.85 11.40
CA GLY A 184 -7.42 7.12 10.91
C GLY A 184 -7.16 8.16 12.00
N VAL A 185 -6.73 9.35 11.57
CA VAL A 185 -6.53 10.51 12.43
C VAL A 185 -7.55 11.58 12.05
N GLU A 186 -8.37 12.02 13.01
CA GLU A 186 -9.27 13.14 12.82
C GLU A 186 -8.57 14.46 13.18
N VAL A 187 -8.67 15.45 12.28
CA VAL A 187 -8.10 16.79 12.45
C VAL A 187 -9.20 17.83 12.27
N LYS A 188 -9.36 18.72 13.24
CA LYS A 188 -10.32 19.81 13.15
C LYS A 188 -9.80 20.94 12.27
N LEU A 189 -10.69 21.42 11.39
CA LEU A 189 -10.46 22.59 10.57
C LEU A 189 -10.93 23.84 11.31
N SER A 190 -10.07 24.83 11.42
CA SER A 190 -10.39 26.12 12.02
C SER A 190 -10.80 27.12 10.93
N PRO A 191 -11.90 27.87 11.07
CA PRO A 191 -12.29 28.86 10.09
C PRO A 191 -11.24 29.97 10.00
N LYS A 192 -10.98 30.41 8.75
CA LYS A 192 -10.08 31.55 8.42
C LYS A 192 -10.79 32.52 7.51
N GLY A 193 -11.68 33.35 8.09
CA GLY A 193 -12.58 34.21 7.33
C GLY A 193 -13.77 33.46 6.71
N ASP A 194 -14.44 34.06 5.73
CA ASP A 194 -15.74 33.58 5.27
C ASP A 194 -15.71 32.33 4.38
N HIS A 195 -14.59 32.10 3.69
CA HIS A 195 -14.49 31.00 2.69
C HIS A 195 -13.16 30.24 2.76
N ALA A 196 -12.54 30.18 3.94
CA ALA A 196 -11.31 29.47 4.12
C ALA A 196 -11.27 28.75 5.47
N TRP A 197 -10.51 27.67 5.51
CA TRP A 197 -10.26 26.84 6.70
C TRP A 197 -8.76 26.53 6.80
N GLU A 198 -8.26 26.55 8.03
CA GLU A 198 -6.87 26.14 8.33
C GLU A 198 -6.85 24.76 8.95
N GLY A 199 -5.83 24.00 8.61
CA GLY A 199 -5.54 22.69 9.18
C GLY A 199 -4.06 22.37 9.15
N LYS A 200 -3.72 21.22 9.72
CA LYS A 200 -2.35 20.70 9.72
C LYS A 200 -2.38 19.24 9.32
N ILE A 201 -1.53 18.86 8.38
CA ILE A 201 -1.34 17.46 7.98
C ILE A 201 -0.40 16.82 8.98
N PRO A 202 -0.83 15.78 9.74
CA PRO A 202 0.03 15.06 10.67
C PRO A 202 1.03 14.19 9.92
N GLY A 203 2.29 14.23 10.33
CA GLY A 203 3.40 13.52 9.69
C GLY A 203 4.05 12.49 10.59
N PRO A 204 5.23 12.01 10.23
CA PRO A 204 6.00 11.11 11.07
C PRO A 204 6.57 11.82 12.30
N GLU A 205 6.91 11.07 13.33
CA GLU A 205 7.66 11.56 14.48
C GLU A 205 9.00 12.17 14.05
N ASN A 206 9.43 13.22 14.74
CA ASN A 206 10.72 13.86 14.51
C ASN A 206 11.80 13.24 15.40
N PRO A 207 12.61 12.30 14.91
CA PRO A 207 13.61 11.63 15.72
C PRO A 207 14.77 12.54 16.13
N LEU A 208 14.86 13.75 15.56
CA LEU A 208 15.92 14.72 15.85
C LEU A 208 15.62 15.59 17.07
N VAL A 209 14.41 15.55 17.58
CA VAL A 209 13.98 16.35 18.73
C VAL A 209 13.67 15.44 19.90
N GLU A 210 14.06 15.85 21.12
CA GLU A 210 13.74 15.12 22.34
C GLU A 210 12.22 14.99 22.50
N GLY A 211 11.74 13.77 22.83
CA GLY A 211 10.32 13.45 22.89
C GLY A 211 9.68 13.13 21.53
N ALA A 212 10.48 13.18 20.44
CA ALA A 212 10.06 12.83 19.09
C ALA A 212 8.66 13.38 18.71
N PRO A 213 8.42 14.71 18.78
CA PRO A 213 7.13 15.27 18.44
C PRO A 213 6.76 14.98 16.98
N GLU A 214 5.47 14.82 16.70
CA GLU A 214 4.98 14.65 15.34
C GLU A 214 5.28 15.90 14.49
N MET A 215 5.77 15.70 13.28
CA MET A 215 5.96 16.77 12.30
C MET A 215 4.63 17.10 11.64
N GLU A 216 4.42 18.35 11.30
CA GLU A 216 3.16 18.81 10.70
C GLU A 216 3.43 19.68 9.47
N ILE A 217 2.50 19.66 8.50
CA ILE A 217 2.46 20.61 7.37
C ILE A 217 1.21 21.46 7.52
N PRO A 218 1.30 22.79 7.76
CA PRO A 218 0.14 23.65 7.78
C PRO A 218 -0.42 23.82 6.37
N PHE A 219 -1.73 23.93 6.27
CA PHE A 219 -2.41 24.24 5.01
C PHE A 219 -3.61 25.16 5.22
N THR A 220 -4.06 25.76 4.13
CA THR A 220 -5.34 26.46 4.07
C THR A 220 -6.20 25.86 2.96
N LEU A 221 -7.43 25.48 3.27
CA LEU A 221 -8.43 25.09 2.29
C LEU A 221 -9.27 26.31 1.96
N GLN A 222 -9.38 26.66 0.68
CA GLN A 222 -10.06 27.88 0.21
C GLN A 222 -11.13 27.55 -0.81
N ASN A 223 -12.27 28.26 -0.70
CA ASN A 223 -13.31 28.28 -1.71
C ASN A 223 -13.37 29.67 -2.36
N GLY A 224 -12.87 29.77 -3.58
CA GLY A 224 -12.94 30.99 -4.39
C GLY A 224 -14.04 30.88 -5.45
N SER A 225 -15.24 31.43 -5.18
CA SER A 225 -16.37 31.46 -6.14
C SER A 225 -16.74 30.06 -6.67
N GLY A 226 -16.77 29.04 -5.79
CA GLY A 226 -17.12 27.66 -6.14
C GLY A 226 -15.94 26.82 -6.63
N SER A 227 -14.73 27.36 -6.67
CA SER A 227 -13.51 26.63 -6.96
C SER A 227 -12.73 26.38 -5.68
N TRP A 228 -12.60 25.11 -5.31
CA TRP A 228 -11.86 24.70 -4.12
C TRP A 228 -10.39 24.48 -4.41
N LYS A 229 -9.53 24.93 -3.51
CA LYS A 229 -8.10 24.66 -3.56
C LYS A 229 -7.52 24.44 -2.17
N LEU A 230 -6.54 23.55 -2.10
CA LEU A 230 -5.69 23.35 -0.95
C LEU A 230 -4.39 24.12 -1.15
N VAL A 231 -4.07 25.03 -0.26
CA VAL A 231 -2.85 25.83 -0.30
C VAL A 231 -1.86 25.25 0.72
N LEU A 232 -0.81 24.66 0.23
CA LEU A 232 0.33 24.16 0.99
C LEU A 232 1.47 25.17 0.96
N PRO A 233 2.49 25.09 1.83
CA PRO A 233 3.62 26.03 1.84
C PRO A 233 4.37 26.16 0.51
N ASP A 234 4.41 25.10 -0.29
CA ASP A 234 5.23 25.03 -1.51
C ASP A 234 4.38 24.87 -2.79
N GLN A 235 3.04 24.69 -2.68
CA GLN A 235 2.18 24.41 -3.85
C GLN A 235 0.70 24.69 -3.57
N GLU A 236 -0.07 24.89 -4.62
CA GLU A 236 -1.54 24.95 -4.58
C GLU A 236 -2.10 23.74 -5.35
N VAL A 237 -3.11 23.10 -4.79
CA VAL A 237 -3.75 21.90 -5.34
C VAL A 237 -5.22 22.20 -5.60
N PRO A 238 -5.68 22.21 -6.85
CA PRO A 238 -7.10 22.33 -7.14
C PRO A 238 -7.85 21.10 -6.65
N LEU A 239 -8.98 21.30 -5.99
CA LEU A 239 -9.84 20.22 -5.51
C LEU A 239 -11.23 20.31 -6.15
N ARG A 240 -11.83 19.14 -6.35
CA ARG A 240 -13.23 19.00 -6.75
C ARG A 240 -13.91 18.07 -5.78
N GLU A 241 -15.11 18.45 -5.34
CA GLU A 241 -15.92 17.60 -4.47
C GLU A 241 -16.16 16.24 -5.12
N GLY A 242 -16.01 15.17 -4.35
CA GLY A 242 -16.18 13.81 -4.80
C GLY A 242 -15.10 13.30 -5.77
N LYS A 243 -13.92 13.97 -5.89
CA LYS A 243 -12.82 13.50 -6.73
C LYS A 243 -11.49 13.49 -6.01
N TYR A 244 -10.63 12.49 -6.32
CA TYR A 244 -9.26 12.48 -5.85
C TYR A 244 -8.42 13.52 -6.60
N SER A 245 -7.48 14.13 -5.88
CA SER A 245 -6.38 14.85 -6.51
C SER A 245 -5.41 13.86 -7.16
N ASP A 246 -4.47 14.36 -7.97
CA ASP A 246 -3.25 13.64 -8.29
C ASP A 246 -2.42 13.36 -7.01
N TRP A 247 -1.34 12.57 -7.14
CA TRP A 247 -0.37 12.39 -6.07
C TRP A 247 0.32 13.72 -5.75
N ILE A 248 0.18 14.18 -4.51
CA ILE A 248 0.72 15.44 -4.00
C ILE A 248 1.94 15.17 -3.14
N GLU A 249 3.03 15.91 -3.40
CA GLU A 249 4.23 15.85 -2.58
C GLU A 249 4.01 16.50 -1.23
N LEU A 250 4.37 15.79 -0.17
CA LEU A 250 4.28 16.26 1.20
C LEU A 250 5.67 16.26 1.83
N THR A 251 6.20 17.43 2.15
CA THR A 251 7.54 17.58 2.71
C THR A 251 7.50 17.99 4.19
N PHE A 252 7.82 17.06 5.07
CA PHE A 252 7.90 17.28 6.51
C PHE A 252 9.31 17.73 6.90
N LYS A 253 9.44 18.84 7.61
CA LYS A 253 10.72 19.46 7.97
C LYS A 253 11.11 19.06 9.40
N ALA A 254 12.12 18.22 9.54
CA ALA A 254 12.65 17.80 10.85
C ALA A 254 13.55 18.84 11.52
N GLY A 255 13.97 19.87 10.80
CA GLY A 255 14.98 20.84 11.25
C GLY A 255 16.38 20.52 10.72
N MET A 256 17.30 21.44 10.90
CA MET A 256 18.71 21.31 10.45
C MET A 256 18.86 20.92 8.96
N GLY A 257 17.91 21.32 8.12
CA GLY A 257 17.89 20.96 6.68
C GLY A 257 17.41 19.54 6.37
N ILE A 258 17.10 18.72 7.38
CA ILE A 258 16.63 17.35 7.20
C ILE A 258 15.11 17.37 6.94
N LYS A 259 14.69 16.58 5.96
CA LYS A 259 13.31 16.50 5.50
C LYS A 259 12.90 15.05 5.31
N ALA A 260 11.64 14.74 5.60
CA ALA A 260 11.01 13.48 5.23
C ALA A 260 9.98 13.76 4.11
N GLY A 261 10.13 13.09 2.97
CA GLY A 261 9.25 13.23 1.82
C GLY A 261 8.24 12.09 1.75
N GLY A 262 6.98 12.45 1.57
CA GLY A 262 5.90 11.52 1.28
C GLY A 262 5.04 12.00 0.13
N ILE A 263 4.11 11.16 -0.28
CA ILE A 263 3.06 11.50 -1.24
C ILE A 263 1.70 11.05 -0.69
N GLY A 264 0.67 11.82 -1.00
CA GLY A 264 -0.71 11.50 -0.65
C GLY A 264 -1.68 12.05 -1.68
N ARG A 265 -2.91 11.58 -1.66
CA ARG A 265 -4.01 12.07 -2.50
C ARG A 265 -5.10 12.63 -1.60
N PHE A 266 -5.62 13.79 -1.96
CA PHE A 266 -6.73 14.42 -1.25
C PHE A 266 -8.04 14.15 -1.98
N ARG A 267 -9.11 14.02 -1.20
CA ARG A 267 -10.48 13.98 -1.70
C ARG A 267 -11.35 14.89 -0.87
N LEU A 268 -11.92 15.93 -1.49
CA LEU A 268 -12.92 16.75 -0.86
C LEU A 268 -14.22 15.95 -0.81
N LEU A 269 -14.61 15.52 0.40
CA LEU A 269 -15.74 14.62 0.59
C LEU A 269 -17.06 15.37 0.56
N ARG A 270 -17.10 16.50 1.26
CA ARG A 270 -18.31 17.30 1.45
C ARG A 270 -17.96 18.77 1.70
N THR A 271 -18.88 19.67 1.31
CA THR A 271 -18.71 21.11 1.47
C THR A 271 -19.86 21.78 2.23
N ASP A 272 -20.97 21.08 2.45
CA ASP A 272 -22.15 21.53 3.17
C ASP A 272 -22.78 20.36 3.97
N PRO A 273 -23.24 20.52 5.24
CA PRO A 273 -23.14 21.73 6.09
C PRO A 273 -21.74 21.97 6.67
N HIS A 274 -20.87 20.99 6.63
CA HIS A 274 -19.50 21.06 7.11
C HIS A 274 -18.52 20.69 6.01
N VAL A 275 -17.36 21.29 6.03
CA VAL A 275 -16.30 20.96 5.09
C VAL A 275 -15.57 19.72 5.60
N GLU A 276 -15.49 18.69 4.76
CA GLU A 276 -14.85 17.43 5.04
C GLU A 276 -13.83 17.09 3.95
N LEU A 277 -12.60 16.83 4.36
CA LEU A 277 -11.49 16.50 3.46
C LEU A 277 -10.81 15.22 3.94
N TYR A 278 -10.58 14.30 3.02
CA TYR A 278 -9.85 13.08 3.23
C TYR A 278 -8.46 13.18 2.62
N LEU A 279 -7.46 12.62 3.31
CA LEU A 279 -6.12 12.38 2.81
C LEU A 279 -5.80 10.88 2.97
N THR A 280 -5.37 10.24 1.88
CA THR A 280 -4.88 8.86 1.92
C THR A 280 -3.76 8.70 2.96
N PRO A 281 -3.49 7.50 3.46
CA PRO A 281 -2.24 7.25 4.17
C PRO A 281 -1.06 7.86 3.41
N VAL A 282 -0.17 8.58 4.11
CA VAL A 282 0.95 9.26 3.47
C VAL A 282 2.00 8.24 3.06
N ASN A 283 2.05 7.93 1.79
CA ASN A 283 2.99 6.98 1.23
C ASN A 283 4.43 7.53 1.25
N ILE A 284 5.42 6.65 1.32
CA ILE A 284 6.83 7.00 1.13
C ILE A 284 7.01 7.47 -0.32
N ASP A 285 7.62 8.64 -0.54
CA ASP A 285 7.87 9.12 -1.91
C ASP A 285 8.77 8.14 -2.69
N PRO A 286 8.28 7.49 -3.75
CA PRO A 286 9.07 6.53 -4.51
C PRO A 286 10.28 7.13 -5.22
N ARG A 287 10.30 8.45 -5.43
CA ARG A 287 11.41 9.16 -6.07
C ARG A 287 12.62 9.32 -5.16
N LYS A 288 12.39 9.42 -3.83
CA LYS A 288 13.40 9.60 -2.78
C LYS A 288 13.03 8.82 -1.53
N PRO A 289 12.94 7.49 -1.62
CA PRO A 289 12.42 6.70 -0.51
C PRO A 289 13.33 6.79 0.72
N VAL A 290 12.72 7.13 1.86
CA VAL A 290 13.40 7.19 3.17
C VAL A 290 13.59 5.81 3.80
N MET A 291 12.90 4.79 3.29
CA MET A 291 13.01 3.39 3.71
C MET A 291 13.34 2.47 2.53
N PRO A 292 13.86 1.25 2.76
CA PRO A 292 14.29 0.32 1.71
C PRO A 292 13.10 -0.41 1.05
N VAL A 293 12.24 0.34 0.34
CA VAL A 293 11.08 -0.18 -0.39
C VAL A 293 11.46 -0.89 -1.68
N SER A 294 12.69 -0.72 -2.17
CA SER A 294 13.17 -1.39 -3.38
C SER A 294 14.63 -1.82 -3.30
N GLU A 295 14.97 -2.82 -4.10
CA GLU A 295 16.35 -3.26 -4.35
C GLU A 295 16.53 -3.45 -5.87
N PRO A 296 17.52 -2.82 -6.51
CA PRO A 296 18.39 -1.77 -5.97
C PRO A 296 17.58 -0.54 -5.49
N LYS A 297 18.16 0.26 -4.61
CA LYS A 297 17.46 1.42 -4.02
C LYS A 297 16.89 2.40 -5.04
N TYR A 298 17.55 2.55 -6.19
CA TYR A 298 17.10 3.43 -7.28
C TYR A 298 15.93 2.83 -8.09
N PHE A 299 15.56 1.57 -7.86
CA PHE A 299 14.53 0.92 -8.67
C PHE A 299 13.15 1.56 -8.48
N SER A 300 12.78 1.95 -7.26
CA SER A 300 11.55 2.71 -7.02
C SER A 300 11.54 4.06 -7.76
N SER A 301 12.66 4.80 -7.71
CA SER A 301 12.81 6.06 -8.44
C SER A 301 12.76 5.87 -9.95
N TYR A 302 13.34 4.78 -10.46
CA TYR A 302 13.26 4.41 -11.87
C TYR A 302 11.80 4.18 -12.30
N LEU A 303 11.04 3.38 -11.55
CA LEU A 303 9.63 3.14 -11.85
C LEU A 303 8.84 4.44 -11.85
N SER A 304 9.02 5.29 -10.83
CA SER A 304 8.33 6.58 -10.74
C SER A 304 8.68 7.54 -11.91
N LYS A 305 9.91 7.51 -12.41
CA LYS A 305 10.28 8.28 -13.60
C LYS A 305 9.59 7.79 -14.88
N MET A 306 9.27 6.51 -14.92
CA MET A 306 8.70 5.88 -16.11
C MET A 306 7.17 5.99 -16.20
N GLN A 307 6.48 6.07 -15.06
CA GLN A 307 5.02 6.01 -15.04
C GLN A 307 4.35 7.09 -14.17
N GLY A 308 5.12 7.93 -13.50
CA GLY A 308 4.64 8.86 -12.48
C GLY A 308 4.74 8.30 -11.05
N PRO A 309 4.34 9.09 -10.04
CA PRO A 309 4.24 8.63 -8.66
C PRO A 309 3.28 7.44 -8.54
N TYR A 310 3.45 6.63 -7.51
CA TYR A 310 2.64 5.45 -7.27
C TYR A 310 2.62 5.08 -5.78
N ALA A 311 1.64 4.30 -5.37
CA ALA A 311 1.50 3.83 -4.00
C ALA A 311 2.65 2.90 -3.59
N THR A 312 3.37 3.28 -2.53
CA THR A 312 4.47 2.47 -1.94
C THR A 312 4.03 1.71 -0.69
N LEU A 313 2.93 2.07 -0.08
CA LEU A 313 2.34 1.37 1.05
C LEU A 313 2.07 -0.10 0.66
N GLY A 314 2.30 -1.00 1.61
CA GLY A 314 2.19 -2.45 1.36
C GLY A 314 0.78 -2.90 1.04
N LEU A 315 -0.20 -2.35 1.74
CA LEU A 315 -1.64 -2.49 1.53
C LEU A 315 -2.17 -1.08 1.27
N ALA A 316 -2.22 -0.68 0.01
CA ALA A 316 -2.40 0.72 -0.36
C ALA A 316 -3.86 1.15 -0.47
N GLU A 317 -4.76 0.22 -0.73
CA GLU A 317 -6.20 0.44 -0.76
C GLU A 317 -6.72 0.65 0.67
N ASP A 318 -7.34 1.80 0.93
CA ASP A 318 -7.72 2.20 2.29
C ASP A 318 -9.03 1.54 2.74
N THR A 319 -8.91 0.29 3.17
CA THR A 319 -10.02 -0.47 3.74
C THR A 319 -10.54 0.12 5.06
N TRP A 320 -9.69 0.81 5.81
CA TRP A 320 -10.10 1.50 7.03
C TRP A 320 -10.97 2.70 6.72
N GLY A 321 -10.61 3.52 5.71
CA GLY A 321 -11.44 4.64 5.26
C GLY A 321 -12.84 4.19 4.84
N LEU A 322 -12.97 3.03 4.18
CA LEU A 322 -14.26 2.44 3.83
C LEU A 322 -15.01 1.89 5.07
N ASN A 323 -14.35 1.13 5.92
CA ASN A 323 -14.95 0.53 7.10
C ASN A 323 -15.46 1.58 8.11
N GLU A 324 -14.73 2.67 8.27
CA GLU A 324 -15.09 3.81 9.12
C GLU A 324 -16.11 4.75 8.45
N ARG A 325 -16.55 4.43 7.22
CA ARG A 325 -17.50 5.24 6.42
C ARG A 325 -17.01 6.67 6.14
N VAL A 326 -15.73 6.89 6.12
CA VAL A 326 -15.11 8.11 5.62
C VAL A 326 -15.11 8.12 4.10
N LEU A 327 -14.88 6.96 3.50
CA LEU A 327 -15.02 6.73 2.07
C LEU A 327 -16.29 5.93 1.78
N GLU A 328 -17.00 6.34 0.75
CA GLU A 328 -18.06 5.54 0.15
C GLU A 328 -17.47 4.45 -0.76
N GLU A 329 -18.25 3.41 -1.05
CA GLU A 329 -17.85 2.29 -1.90
C GLU A 329 -17.29 2.76 -3.25
N GLY A 330 -17.94 3.73 -3.90
CA GLY A 330 -17.48 4.28 -5.18
C GLY A 330 -16.12 4.96 -5.08
N ALA A 331 -15.86 5.70 -3.98
CA ALA A 331 -14.57 6.34 -3.73
C ALA A 331 -13.46 5.33 -3.46
N PHE A 332 -13.77 4.27 -2.72
CA PHE A 332 -12.84 3.17 -2.48
C PHE A 332 -12.49 2.44 -3.78
N LEU A 333 -13.48 2.17 -4.63
CA LEU A 333 -13.24 1.53 -5.94
C LEU A 333 -12.39 2.42 -6.85
N GLU A 334 -12.68 3.74 -6.93
CA GLU A 334 -11.85 4.69 -7.70
C GLU A 334 -10.38 4.61 -7.28
N GLN A 335 -10.10 4.61 -5.96
CA GLN A 335 -8.76 4.46 -5.43
C GLN A 335 -8.14 3.10 -5.79
N THR A 336 -8.92 2.04 -5.65
CA THR A 336 -8.48 0.65 -5.90
C THR A 336 -8.09 0.44 -7.36
N TRP A 337 -8.88 0.96 -8.30
CA TRP A 337 -8.59 0.89 -9.73
C TRP A 337 -7.36 1.70 -10.12
N ASP A 338 -7.18 2.91 -9.57
CA ASP A 338 -5.99 3.71 -9.81
C ASP A 338 -4.71 2.97 -9.36
N ILE A 339 -4.73 2.36 -8.18
CA ILE A 339 -3.61 1.55 -7.65
C ILE A 339 -3.37 0.30 -8.50
N HIS A 340 -4.44 -0.32 -9.00
CA HIS A 340 -4.35 -1.47 -9.92
C HIS A 340 -3.65 -1.07 -11.23
N GLU A 341 -4.05 0.04 -11.86
CA GLU A 341 -3.40 0.55 -13.06
C GLU A 341 -1.92 0.86 -12.87
N GLU A 342 -1.55 1.45 -11.74
CA GLU A 342 -0.14 1.70 -11.40
C GLU A 342 0.65 0.38 -11.44
N ARG A 343 0.10 -0.69 -10.88
CA ARG A 343 0.73 -2.01 -10.82
C ARG A 343 0.77 -2.71 -12.16
N GLU A 344 -0.29 -2.58 -12.95
CA GLU A 344 -0.33 -3.08 -14.32
C GLU A 344 0.77 -2.45 -15.18
N LYS A 345 0.94 -1.12 -15.12
CA LYS A 345 2.02 -0.39 -15.81
C LYS A 345 3.41 -0.92 -15.42
N MET A 346 3.62 -1.23 -14.11
CA MET A 346 4.88 -1.84 -13.64
C MET A 346 5.08 -3.24 -14.21
N PHE A 347 4.03 -4.06 -14.21
CA PHE A 347 4.09 -5.43 -14.71
C PHE A 347 4.36 -5.48 -16.22
N MET A 348 3.62 -4.70 -17.01
CA MET A 348 3.82 -4.63 -18.47
C MET A 348 5.24 -4.17 -18.80
N ARG A 349 5.77 -3.16 -18.10
CA ARG A 349 7.16 -2.73 -18.22
C ARG A 349 8.16 -3.83 -17.90
N ALA A 350 7.90 -4.62 -16.84
CA ALA A 350 8.77 -5.76 -16.49
C ALA A 350 8.77 -6.82 -17.59
N LEU A 351 7.62 -7.08 -18.23
CA LEU A 351 7.51 -7.97 -19.37
C LEU A 351 8.32 -7.47 -20.58
N ASP A 352 8.27 -6.17 -20.88
CA ASP A 352 8.99 -5.56 -21.99
C ASP A 352 10.51 -5.57 -21.78
N THR A 353 10.96 -5.33 -20.55
CA THR A 353 12.39 -5.19 -20.25
C THR A 353 13.08 -6.50 -19.92
N THR A 354 12.36 -7.52 -19.44
CA THR A 354 12.94 -8.82 -19.06
C THR A 354 12.80 -9.84 -20.21
N ARG A 355 13.76 -9.89 -21.08
CA ARG A 355 13.77 -10.86 -22.20
C ARG A 355 14.16 -12.28 -21.80
N ARG A 356 14.92 -12.44 -20.71
CA ARG A 356 15.38 -13.71 -20.15
C ARG A 356 15.38 -13.65 -18.65
N GLY A 357 14.95 -14.70 -17.99
CA GLY A 357 14.91 -14.80 -16.53
C GLY A 357 13.51 -15.00 -15.97
N CYS A 358 13.22 -14.39 -14.84
CA CYS A 358 11.94 -14.54 -14.15
C CYS A 358 11.30 -13.17 -13.89
N VAL A 359 10.02 -13.03 -14.19
CA VAL A 359 9.18 -11.90 -13.79
C VAL A 359 8.13 -12.42 -12.83
N VAL A 360 8.06 -11.84 -11.65
CA VAL A 360 7.04 -12.17 -10.64
C VAL A 360 6.33 -10.87 -10.29
N CYS A 361 5.02 -10.85 -10.44
CA CYS A 361 4.18 -9.73 -9.99
C CYS A 361 2.96 -10.26 -9.24
N VAL A 362 2.61 -9.62 -8.13
CA VAL A 362 1.41 -9.95 -7.36
C VAL A 362 0.45 -8.77 -7.38
N PHE A 363 -0.80 -9.06 -7.74
CA PHE A 363 -1.93 -8.15 -7.63
C PHE A 363 -2.74 -8.54 -6.38
N ASP A 364 -2.85 -7.64 -5.44
CA ASP A 364 -3.62 -7.83 -4.20
C ASP A 364 -5.03 -7.21 -4.28
N VAL A 365 -5.33 -6.51 -5.36
CA VAL A 365 -6.65 -5.96 -5.66
C VAL A 365 -7.75 -7.04 -5.63
N THR A 366 -7.46 -8.25 -6.09
CA THR A 366 -8.39 -9.39 -6.06
C THR A 366 -8.82 -9.75 -4.64
N ASP A 367 -7.89 -9.72 -3.71
CA ASP A 367 -8.17 -9.90 -2.27
C ASP A 367 -9.00 -8.74 -1.73
N ARG A 368 -8.61 -7.49 -2.02
CA ARG A 368 -9.30 -6.29 -1.54
C ARG A 368 -10.75 -6.23 -1.96
N ILE A 369 -11.01 -6.44 -3.24
CA ILE A 369 -12.37 -6.40 -3.77
C ILE A 369 -13.21 -7.55 -3.21
N GLN A 370 -12.68 -8.77 -3.13
CA GLN A 370 -13.43 -9.86 -2.52
C GLN A 370 -13.75 -9.58 -1.04
N HIS A 371 -12.80 -9.06 -0.26
CA HIS A 371 -13.07 -8.70 1.14
C HIS A 371 -14.15 -7.65 1.29
N MET A 372 -14.18 -6.62 0.45
CA MET A 372 -15.10 -5.48 0.61
C MET A 372 -16.43 -5.67 -0.10
N PHE A 373 -16.48 -6.42 -1.22
CA PHE A 373 -17.64 -6.49 -2.10
C PHE A 373 -18.26 -7.89 -2.25
N MET A 374 -17.74 -8.91 -1.56
CA MET A 374 -18.33 -10.26 -1.63
C MET A 374 -19.80 -10.29 -1.21
N CYS A 375 -20.20 -9.45 -0.25
CA CYS A 375 -21.58 -9.37 0.22
C CYS A 375 -22.56 -8.96 -0.90
N TYR A 376 -22.13 -8.15 -1.87
CA TYR A 376 -22.99 -7.70 -2.95
C TYR A 376 -23.36 -8.81 -3.97
N ARG A 377 -22.64 -9.92 -3.98
CA ARG A 377 -23.01 -11.11 -4.79
C ARG A 377 -24.22 -11.87 -4.25
N ASP A 378 -24.53 -11.68 -2.97
CA ASP A 378 -25.70 -12.28 -2.33
C ASP A 378 -26.64 -11.18 -1.82
N PRO A 379 -27.72 -10.85 -2.54
CA PRO A 379 -28.66 -9.83 -2.10
C PRO A 379 -29.26 -10.06 -0.70
N SER A 380 -29.29 -11.34 -0.25
CA SER A 380 -29.81 -11.71 1.07
C SER A 380 -28.80 -11.50 2.21
N HIS A 381 -27.56 -11.14 1.89
CA HIS A 381 -26.50 -10.98 2.89
C HIS A 381 -26.86 -9.91 3.93
N PRO A 382 -26.70 -10.17 5.25
CA PRO A 382 -27.12 -9.23 6.30
C PRO A 382 -26.49 -7.82 6.21
N ALA A 383 -25.29 -7.68 5.64
CA ALA A 383 -24.62 -6.39 5.44
C ALA A 383 -25.28 -5.52 4.36
N ASN A 384 -26.21 -6.06 3.58
CA ASN A 384 -26.88 -5.37 2.49
C ASN A 384 -28.23 -4.78 2.88
N ARG A 385 -28.60 -4.84 4.18
CA ARG A 385 -29.82 -4.16 4.64
C ARG A 385 -29.73 -2.69 4.30
N ASP A 386 -30.77 -2.20 3.63
CA ASP A 386 -30.89 -0.79 3.20
C ASP A 386 -29.86 -0.31 2.17
N LYS A 387 -29.18 -1.26 1.46
CA LYS A 387 -28.27 -0.95 0.36
C LYS A 387 -28.85 -1.36 -0.98
N ASP A 388 -28.57 -0.57 -2.02
CA ASP A 388 -28.77 -0.98 -3.41
C ASP A 388 -27.63 -1.90 -3.84
N THR A 389 -27.91 -3.21 -3.86
CA THR A 389 -26.91 -4.22 -4.22
C THR A 389 -26.62 -4.28 -5.72
N GLU A 390 -27.54 -3.77 -6.57
CA GLU A 390 -27.38 -3.80 -8.02
C GLU A 390 -26.18 -2.98 -8.50
N VAL A 391 -25.83 -1.90 -7.78
CA VAL A 391 -24.73 -1.00 -8.15
C VAL A 391 -23.37 -1.71 -8.11
N TYR A 392 -23.17 -2.68 -7.21
CA TYR A 392 -21.86 -3.30 -6.97
C TYR A 392 -21.83 -4.82 -7.16
N LYS A 393 -22.91 -5.42 -7.66
CA LYS A 393 -23.02 -6.89 -7.80
C LYS A 393 -21.96 -7.50 -8.73
N ASP A 394 -21.56 -6.75 -9.74
CA ASP A 394 -20.63 -7.19 -10.77
C ASP A 394 -19.16 -6.79 -10.47
N THR A 395 -18.91 -6.06 -9.36
CA THR A 395 -17.57 -5.56 -9.02
C THR A 395 -16.48 -6.65 -8.99
N ILE A 396 -16.82 -7.88 -8.57
CA ILE A 396 -15.88 -9.02 -8.58
C ILE A 396 -15.65 -9.56 -9.98
N THR A 397 -16.63 -9.45 -10.86
CA THR A 397 -16.53 -9.89 -12.27
C THR A 397 -15.73 -8.87 -13.09
N ASP A 398 -15.88 -7.58 -12.79
CA ASP A 398 -15.21 -6.48 -13.50
C ASP A 398 -13.69 -6.41 -13.20
N LEU A 399 -13.27 -7.10 -12.14
CA LEU A 399 -11.87 -7.22 -11.75
C LEU A 399 -11.09 -8.17 -12.66
#